data_c87ea20a535f9eeea78dba4befe52383
#
_entry.id   c87ea20a535f9eeea78dba4befe52383
#
_cell.length_a   1.000
_cell.length_b   1.000
_cell.length_c   1.000
_cell.angle_alpha   90.00
_cell.angle_beta   90.00
_cell.angle_gamma   90.00
#
_symmetry.space_group_name_H-M   'P 1'
#
loop_
_entity.id
_entity.type
_entity.pdbx_description
1 polymer ?
#
loop_
_entity_poly.entity_id
_entity_poly.type
_entity_poly.pdbx_seq_one_letter_code
_entity_poly.pdbx_strand_id
1 'polypeptide(L)'
;MKNTIDILNKEFAKQDFSKDKAYDSATAELINTAYNYAKIENAIAVLSDLRAKVSYIFYGKFSHIFGLGRDVSEMTMASIWEEDIFSRIHPDDLTDKHFHELCFLHFIKQQPRKKRADYYLMSKLRMRTTTNSYIPVIHRMFYIFGTSGETLHMALCLYSPMVIDFSERCVIIDSSDGHTIQPEAQNKDNILSTREKHILSLIDKGLTSKDIAEMLHISINT
;
A
#
# COMPACT_ATOMS: atom_id res chain seq x y z
N MET A 1 -11.03 13.42 10.54
CA MET A 1 -10.86 12.05 9.99
C MET A 1 -9.64 11.42 10.61
N LYS A 2 -9.72 10.20 11.19
CA LYS A 2 -8.50 9.48 11.57
C LYS A 2 -7.74 9.22 10.28
N ASN A 3 -6.47 9.62 10.23
CA ASN A 3 -5.62 9.37 9.07
C ASN A 3 -5.53 7.84 8.86
N THR A 4 -5.72 7.37 7.63
CA THR A 4 -5.65 5.94 7.28
C THR A 4 -4.30 5.33 7.70
N ILE A 5 -3.22 6.10 7.63
CA ILE A 5 -1.89 5.74 8.13
C ILE A 5 -1.92 5.43 9.63
N ASP A 6 -2.65 6.21 10.44
CA ASP A 6 -2.77 5.96 11.88
C ASP A 6 -3.49 4.63 12.17
N ILE A 7 -4.46 4.28 11.33
CA ILE A 7 -5.16 3.00 11.44
C ILE A 7 -4.22 1.86 11.06
N LEU A 8 -3.50 1.97 9.94
CA LEU A 8 -2.50 0.99 9.51
C LEU A 8 -1.41 0.80 10.58
N ASN A 9 -0.87 1.89 11.13
CA ASN A 9 0.12 1.83 12.21
C ASN A 9 -0.41 1.08 13.45
N LYS A 10 -1.67 1.31 13.83
CA LYS A 10 -2.30 0.57 14.94
C LYS A 10 -2.47 -0.91 14.62
N GLU A 11 -2.84 -1.24 13.39
CA GLU A 11 -2.97 -2.63 12.95
C GLU A 11 -1.61 -3.36 12.92
N PHE A 12 -0.55 -2.68 12.49
CA PHE A 12 0.81 -3.22 12.51
C PHE A 12 1.36 -3.36 13.92
N ALA A 13 1.05 -2.43 14.84
CA ALA A 13 1.46 -2.51 16.24
C ALA A 13 0.83 -3.67 17.02
N LYS A 14 -0.25 -4.26 16.53
CA LYS A 14 -0.89 -5.44 17.15
C LYS A 14 -0.16 -6.75 16.83
N GLN A 15 0.86 -6.74 15.97
CA GLN A 15 1.59 -7.95 15.57
C GLN A 15 2.48 -8.46 16.72
N ASP A 16 2.43 -9.76 16.98
CA ASP A 16 3.30 -10.42 17.96
C ASP A 16 4.47 -11.10 17.23
N PHE A 17 5.60 -10.44 17.21
CA PHE A 17 6.83 -10.92 16.57
C PHE A 17 7.63 -11.91 17.42
N SER A 18 7.24 -12.20 18.65
CA SER A 18 8.01 -13.04 19.59
C SER A 18 8.04 -14.52 19.19
N LYS A 19 7.06 -14.95 18.40
CA LYS A 19 6.84 -16.37 18.06
C LYS A 19 7.63 -16.85 16.84
N ASP A 20 8.29 -15.97 16.11
CA ASP A 20 8.94 -16.33 14.85
C ASP A 20 10.47 -16.36 14.99
N LYS A 21 11.03 -17.58 15.07
CA LYS A 21 12.47 -17.82 15.29
C LYS A 21 13.32 -17.73 14.00
N ALA A 22 12.69 -17.78 12.82
CA ALA A 22 13.39 -17.79 11.53
C ALA A 22 13.49 -16.40 10.88
N TYR A 23 13.19 -15.34 11.62
CA TYR A 23 13.09 -13.99 11.10
C TYR A 23 14.36 -13.48 10.41
N ASP A 24 15.53 -13.62 11.06
CA ASP A 24 16.77 -13.00 10.56
C ASP A 24 17.26 -13.62 9.24
N SER A 25 17.14 -14.96 9.08
CA SER A 25 17.51 -15.64 7.83
C SER A 25 16.53 -15.31 6.69
N ALA A 26 15.23 -15.26 6.99
CA ALA A 26 14.21 -14.88 6.01
C ALA A 26 14.37 -13.42 5.57
N THR A 27 14.77 -12.52 6.46
CA THR A 27 14.99 -11.09 6.14
C THR A 27 16.05 -10.92 5.06
N ALA A 28 17.21 -11.58 5.18
CA ALA A 28 18.29 -11.49 4.20
C ALA A 28 17.85 -11.99 2.81
N GLU A 29 17.09 -13.08 2.76
CA GLU A 29 16.55 -13.63 1.51
C GLU A 29 15.54 -12.68 0.87
N LEU A 30 14.65 -12.06 1.65
CA LEU A 30 13.65 -11.12 1.16
C LEU A 30 14.29 -9.80 0.67
N ILE A 31 15.34 -9.32 1.34
CA ILE A 31 16.13 -8.17 0.89
C ILE A 31 16.73 -8.47 -0.49
N ASN A 32 17.35 -9.64 -0.67
CA ASN A 32 17.90 -10.05 -1.96
C ASN A 32 16.80 -10.22 -3.04
N THR A 33 15.63 -10.72 -2.65
CA THR A 33 14.47 -10.83 -3.54
C THR A 33 14.00 -9.47 -4.02
N ALA A 34 13.84 -8.50 -3.13
CA ALA A 34 13.44 -7.12 -3.48
C ALA A 34 14.48 -6.45 -4.40
N TYR A 35 15.78 -6.60 -4.10
CA TYR A 35 16.86 -6.15 -4.97
C TYR A 35 16.76 -6.74 -6.38
N ASN A 36 16.54 -8.05 -6.50
CA ASN A 36 16.43 -8.72 -7.79
C ASN A 36 15.20 -8.26 -8.58
N TYR A 37 14.06 -8.04 -7.94
CA TYR A 37 12.88 -7.45 -8.57
C TYR A 37 13.18 -6.06 -9.15
N ALA A 38 13.79 -5.18 -8.35
CA ALA A 38 14.17 -3.84 -8.83
C ALA A 38 15.08 -3.91 -10.05
N LYS A 39 16.05 -4.83 -10.05
CA LYS A 39 17.04 -5.01 -11.11
C LYS A 39 16.44 -5.62 -12.38
N ILE A 40 15.62 -6.66 -12.28
CA ILE A 40 15.08 -7.40 -13.42
C ILE A 40 13.98 -6.60 -14.11
N GLU A 41 13.06 -6.01 -13.35
CA GLU A 41 11.95 -5.23 -13.88
C GLU A 41 12.30 -3.75 -14.12
N ASN A 42 13.51 -3.31 -13.78
CA ASN A 42 13.88 -1.88 -13.71
C ASN A 42 12.95 -1.04 -12.83
N ALA A 43 12.28 -1.66 -11.87
CA ALA A 43 11.28 -1.07 -10.98
C ALA A 43 11.92 -0.36 -9.77
N ILE A 44 11.10 0.36 -9.00
CA ILE A 44 11.42 0.70 -7.62
C ILE A 44 10.84 -0.43 -6.76
N ALA A 45 11.67 -1.06 -5.93
CA ALA A 45 11.23 -2.05 -4.96
C ALA A 45 11.48 -1.54 -3.54
N VAL A 46 10.46 -1.63 -2.69
CA VAL A 46 10.50 -1.23 -1.29
C VAL A 46 10.08 -2.42 -0.44
N LEU A 47 10.99 -2.88 0.41
CA LEU A 47 10.70 -3.91 1.40
C LEU A 47 10.65 -3.26 2.78
N SER A 48 9.47 -3.13 3.33
CA SER A 48 9.21 -2.53 4.65
C SER A 48 9.15 -3.62 5.70
N ASP A 49 10.09 -3.59 6.63
CA ASP A 49 10.18 -4.47 7.79
C ASP A 49 9.36 -3.89 8.95
N LEU A 50 8.24 -4.51 9.27
CA LEU A 50 7.30 -4.02 10.29
C LEU A 50 7.83 -4.23 11.72
N ARG A 51 8.72 -5.20 11.94
CA ARG A 51 9.34 -5.45 13.25
C ARG A 51 10.44 -4.45 13.53
N ALA A 52 11.39 -4.31 12.59
CA ALA A 52 12.52 -3.40 12.73
C ALA A 52 12.13 -1.93 12.50
N LYS A 53 10.95 -1.69 11.89
CA LYS A 53 10.44 -0.37 11.46
C LYS A 53 11.41 0.34 10.51
N VAL A 54 11.95 -0.39 9.55
CA VAL A 54 12.83 0.11 8.51
C VAL A 54 12.32 -0.30 7.14
N SER A 55 12.66 0.46 6.11
CA SER A 55 12.45 0.09 4.71
C SER A 55 13.78 -0.03 3.99
N TYR A 56 13.92 -1.11 3.20
CA TYR A 56 15.00 -1.32 2.25
C TYR A 56 14.47 -0.95 0.86
N ILE A 57 15.07 0.06 0.24
CA ILE A 57 14.61 0.62 -1.02
C ILE A 57 15.66 0.36 -2.09
N PHE A 58 15.23 -0.22 -3.22
CA PHE A 58 16.06 -0.54 -4.37
C PHE A 58 15.54 0.19 -5.59
N TYR A 59 16.42 0.90 -6.28
CA TYR A 59 16.08 1.75 -7.40
C TYR A 59 16.55 1.14 -8.72
N GLY A 60 15.60 0.65 -9.53
CA GLY A 60 15.85 0.35 -10.94
C GLY A 60 15.87 1.63 -11.78
N LYS A 61 16.26 1.55 -13.06
CA LYS A 61 16.40 2.72 -13.95
C LYS A 61 15.12 3.54 -14.11
N PHE A 62 13.94 2.91 -13.94
CA PHE A 62 12.65 3.61 -13.98
C PHE A 62 12.54 4.72 -12.92
N SER A 63 13.22 4.58 -11.77
CA SER A 63 13.22 5.58 -10.71
C SER A 63 13.77 6.94 -11.15
N HIS A 64 14.68 6.96 -12.11
CA HIS A 64 15.41 8.17 -12.55
C HIS A 64 14.48 9.21 -13.16
N ILE A 65 13.37 8.81 -13.79
CA ILE A 65 12.40 9.77 -14.35
C ILE A 65 11.68 10.58 -13.28
N PHE A 66 11.63 10.07 -12.04
CA PHE A 66 11.10 10.73 -10.86
C PHE A 66 12.17 11.50 -10.07
N GLY A 67 13.44 11.42 -10.48
CA GLY A 67 14.56 12.01 -9.74
C GLY A 67 14.94 11.23 -8.50
N LEU A 68 14.56 9.95 -8.42
CA LEU A 68 14.88 9.03 -7.34
C LEU A 68 16.03 8.10 -7.74
N GLY A 69 16.90 7.73 -6.80
CA GLY A 69 17.95 6.74 -7.00
C GLY A 69 19.04 7.12 -8.02
N ARG A 70 19.24 8.40 -8.32
CA ARG A 70 20.26 8.83 -9.33
C ARG A 70 21.68 8.52 -8.90
N ASP A 71 21.98 8.73 -7.63
CA ASP A 71 23.32 8.59 -7.07
C ASP A 71 23.49 7.33 -6.22
N VAL A 72 22.37 6.63 -5.93
CA VAL A 72 22.36 5.43 -5.10
C VAL A 72 21.40 4.40 -5.70
N SER A 73 21.85 3.14 -5.78
CA SER A 73 21.00 2.03 -6.25
C SER A 73 20.15 1.41 -5.13
N GLU A 74 20.53 1.65 -3.88
CA GLU A 74 19.86 1.13 -2.69
C GLU A 74 19.96 2.09 -1.52
N MET A 75 18.94 2.08 -0.65
CA MET A 75 18.88 2.91 0.55
C MET A 75 18.14 2.16 1.66
N THR A 76 18.60 2.33 2.91
CA THR A 76 17.86 1.91 4.10
C THR A 76 17.30 3.14 4.81
N MET A 77 15.99 3.12 5.10
CA MET A 77 15.29 4.22 5.76
C MET A 77 14.74 3.75 7.12
N ALA A 78 14.93 4.56 8.17
CA ALA A 78 14.38 4.30 9.51
C ALA A 78 12.88 4.65 9.60
N SER A 79 12.09 4.15 8.66
CA SER A 79 10.64 4.30 8.56
C SER A 79 10.09 3.18 7.69
N ILE A 80 8.83 2.80 7.92
CA ILE A 80 8.05 1.93 7.02
C ILE A 80 7.19 2.74 6.04
N TRP A 81 7.38 4.07 6.03
CA TRP A 81 6.68 5.02 5.16
C TRP A 81 7.70 5.78 4.32
N GLU A 82 7.68 5.58 3.01
CA GLU A 82 8.68 6.07 2.05
C GLU A 82 8.29 7.47 1.56
N GLU A 83 8.50 8.50 2.39
CA GLU A 83 8.06 9.88 2.12
C GLU A 83 8.60 10.43 0.80
N ASP A 84 9.84 10.10 0.42
CA ASP A 84 10.44 10.53 -0.85
C ASP A 84 9.65 10.00 -2.06
N ILE A 85 9.24 8.72 -2.02
CA ILE A 85 8.41 8.11 -3.05
C ILE A 85 7.00 8.70 -2.99
N PHE A 86 6.41 8.81 -1.81
CA PHE A 86 5.07 9.35 -1.62
C PHE A 86 4.93 10.79 -2.11
N SER A 87 5.98 11.61 -1.97
CA SER A 87 6.01 12.98 -2.49
C SER A 87 5.90 13.06 -4.03
N ARG A 88 6.12 11.97 -4.72
CA ARG A 88 5.96 11.86 -6.18
C ARG A 88 4.57 11.39 -6.60
N ILE A 89 3.83 10.73 -5.72
CA ILE A 89 2.47 10.25 -6.02
C ILE A 89 1.51 11.43 -6.01
N HIS A 90 0.54 11.43 -6.92
CA HIS A 90 -0.54 12.43 -6.93
C HIS A 90 -1.29 12.38 -5.58
N PRO A 91 -1.64 13.51 -4.95
CA PRO A 91 -2.25 13.53 -3.61
C PRO A 91 -3.50 12.66 -3.49
N ASP A 92 -4.40 12.71 -4.49
CA ASP A 92 -5.61 11.88 -4.47
C ASP A 92 -5.27 10.39 -4.51
N ASP A 93 -4.31 10.00 -5.40
CA ASP A 93 -3.90 8.61 -5.57
C ASP A 93 -3.15 8.09 -4.33
N LEU A 94 -2.44 8.96 -3.61
CA LEU A 94 -1.79 8.60 -2.34
C LEU A 94 -2.81 8.32 -1.24
N THR A 95 -3.89 9.10 -1.18
CA THR A 95 -5.00 8.86 -0.26
C THR A 95 -5.68 7.53 -0.56
N ASP A 96 -6.00 7.28 -1.83
CA ASP A 96 -6.61 6.03 -2.30
C ASP A 96 -5.68 4.83 -2.03
N LYS A 97 -4.35 4.99 -2.28
CA LYS A 97 -3.35 3.96 -2.01
C LYS A 97 -3.42 3.47 -0.55
N HIS A 98 -3.34 4.39 0.41
CA HIS A 98 -3.39 4.02 1.82
C HIS A 98 -4.73 3.37 2.22
N PHE A 99 -5.83 3.84 1.63
CA PHE A 99 -7.14 3.24 1.85
C PHE A 99 -7.21 1.80 1.31
N HIS A 100 -6.75 1.57 0.08
CA HIS A 100 -6.72 0.25 -0.53
C HIS A 100 -5.79 -0.72 0.20
N GLU A 101 -4.64 -0.24 0.71
CA GLU A 101 -3.74 -1.03 1.55
C GLU A 101 -4.41 -1.47 2.86
N LEU A 102 -5.20 -0.60 3.48
CA LEU A 102 -5.99 -0.96 4.67
C LEU A 102 -7.07 -1.99 4.32
N CYS A 103 -7.78 -1.81 3.20
CA CYS A 103 -8.75 -2.79 2.70
C CYS A 103 -8.09 -4.15 2.46
N PHE A 104 -6.93 -4.15 1.82
CA PHE A 104 -6.17 -5.37 1.55
C PHE A 104 -5.69 -6.05 2.84
N LEU A 105 -5.22 -5.29 3.83
CA LEU A 105 -4.84 -5.83 5.13
C LEU A 105 -6.01 -6.53 5.82
N HIS A 106 -7.19 -5.94 5.79
CA HIS A 106 -8.39 -6.54 6.36
C HIS A 106 -8.82 -7.79 5.59
N PHE A 107 -8.81 -7.73 4.25
CA PHE A 107 -9.12 -8.87 3.41
C PHE A 107 -8.19 -10.05 3.70
N ILE A 108 -6.86 -9.82 3.70
CA ILE A 108 -5.87 -10.87 3.87
C ILE A 108 -5.95 -11.54 5.25
N LYS A 109 -6.29 -10.78 6.29
CA LYS A 109 -6.50 -11.31 7.64
C LYS A 109 -7.68 -12.29 7.72
N GLN A 110 -8.68 -12.15 6.86
CA GLN A 110 -9.85 -13.05 6.79
C GLN A 110 -9.55 -14.32 6.00
N GLN A 111 -8.48 -14.34 5.18
CA GLN A 111 -8.13 -15.50 4.40
C GLN A 111 -7.49 -16.60 5.27
N PRO A 112 -7.69 -17.89 4.90
CA PRO A 112 -6.97 -18.99 5.52
C PRO A 112 -5.46 -18.75 5.44
N ARG A 113 -4.74 -19.02 6.54
CA ARG A 113 -3.29 -18.73 6.67
C ARG A 113 -2.47 -19.21 5.47
N LYS A 114 -2.75 -20.43 4.98
CA LYS A 114 -2.05 -21.07 3.86
C LYS A 114 -2.27 -20.36 2.52
N LYS A 115 -3.36 -19.57 2.40
CA LYS A 115 -3.71 -18.85 1.17
C LYS A 115 -3.29 -17.38 1.17
N ARG A 116 -2.83 -16.84 2.29
CA ARG A 116 -2.49 -15.41 2.41
C ARG A 116 -1.39 -14.96 1.44
N ALA A 117 -0.44 -15.84 1.17
CA ALA A 117 0.66 -15.57 0.24
C ALA A 117 0.23 -15.62 -1.24
N ASP A 118 -0.96 -16.13 -1.55
CA ASP A 118 -1.46 -16.20 -2.92
C ASP A 118 -2.01 -14.85 -3.41
N TYR A 119 -2.26 -13.91 -2.51
CA TYR A 119 -2.89 -12.63 -2.85
C TYR A 119 -1.90 -11.47 -2.85
N TYR A 120 -2.09 -10.58 -3.82
CA TYR A 120 -1.43 -9.27 -3.83
C TYR A 120 -2.39 -8.16 -4.29
N LEU A 121 -2.06 -6.93 -3.89
CA LEU A 121 -2.77 -5.74 -4.34
C LEU A 121 -2.08 -5.17 -5.58
N MET A 122 -2.86 -4.77 -6.58
CA MET A 122 -2.37 -4.04 -7.75
C MET A 122 -3.21 -2.77 -7.92
N SER A 123 -2.54 -1.61 -8.07
CA SER A 123 -3.21 -0.33 -8.26
C SER A 123 -2.50 0.54 -9.31
N LYS A 124 -3.28 1.42 -9.94
CA LYS A 124 -2.76 2.48 -10.81
C LYS A 124 -2.50 3.73 -9.98
N LEU A 125 -1.32 4.30 -10.13
CA LEU A 125 -0.95 5.55 -9.48
C LEU A 125 -0.42 6.53 -10.53
N ARG A 126 -0.69 7.80 -10.35
CA ARG A 126 -0.03 8.89 -11.10
C ARG A 126 1.18 9.34 -10.30
N MET A 127 2.37 9.25 -10.91
CA MET A 127 3.61 9.73 -10.27
C MET A 127 4.22 10.89 -11.05
N ARG A 128 4.68 11.91 -10.32
CA ARG A 128 5.22 13.15 -10.86
C ARG A 128 6.69 12.98 -11.24
N THR A 129 6.99 13.22 -12.52
CA THR A 129 8.34 13.18 -13.08
C THR A 129 9.16 14.41 -12.71
N THR A 130 10.46 14.39 -13.04
CA THR A 130 11.37 15.56 -12.91
C THR A 130 10.97 16.72 -13.82
N THR A 131 10.20 16.48 -14.89
CA THR A 131 9.64 17.52 -15.77
C THR A 131 8.29 18.05 -15.27
N ASN A 132 7.88 17.69 -14.06
CA ASN A 132 6.65 18.12 -13.42
C ASN A 132 5.34 17.62 -14.09
N SER A 133 5.43 16.58 -14.94
CA SER A 133 4.30 15.90 -15.54
C SER A 133 3.96 14.62 -14.75
N TYR A 134 2.69 14.22 -14.75
CA TYR A 134 2.28 12.95 -14.16
C TYR A 134 2.24 11.85 -15.20
N ILE A 135 2.80 10.70 -14.87
CA ILE A 135 2.71 9.48 -15.68
C ILE A 135 2.07 8.36 -14.88
N PRO A 136 1.38 7.42 -15.57
CA PRO A 136 0.79 6.26 -14.91
C PRO A 136 1.85 5.25 -14.52
N VAL A 137 1.72 4.68 -13.32
CA VAL A 137 2.60 3.69 -12.71
C VAL A 137 1.76 2.56 -12.17
N ILE A 138 2.19 1.33 -12.34
CA ILE A 138 1.65 0.16 -11.66
C ILE A 138 2.32 0.06 -10.28
N HIS A 139 1.52 0.05 -9.23
CA HIS A 139 1.93 -0.31 -7.89
C HIS A 139 1.41 -1.70 -7.56
N ARG A 140 2.31 -2.59 -7.14
CA ARG A 140 1.96 -3.93 -6.61
C ARG A 140 2.43 -4.02 -5.18
N MET A 141 1.59 -4.58 -4.30
CA MET A 141 1.90 -4.75 -2.88
C MET A 141 1.63 -6.17 -2.43
N PHE A 142 2.60 -6.74 -1.75
CA PHE A 142 2.58 -8.10 -1.22
C PHE A 142 2.78 -8.04 0.29
N TYR A 143 1.93 -8.72 1.05
CA TYR A 143 2.15 -8.95 2.47
C TYR A 143 2.88 -10.27 2.69
N ILE A 144 3.98 -10.23 3.42
CA ILE A 144 4.84 -11.36 3.71
C ILE A 144 4.67 -11.75 5.17
N PHE A 145 4.15 -12.94 5.37
CA PHE A 145 3.89 -13.50 6.70
C PHE A 145 5.05 -14.38 7.15
N GLY A 146 5.26 -14.47 8.47
CA GLY A 146 6.18 -15.42 9.05
C GLY A 146 5.78 -16.87 8.79
N THR A 147 6.64 -17.81 9.17
CA THR A 147 6.47 -19.24 8.92
C THR A 147 5.18 -19.83 9.49
N SER A 148 4.65 -19.25 10.57
CA SER A 148 3.35 -19.63 11.14
C SER A 148 2.15 -19.16 10.31
N GLY A 149 2.35 -18.19 9.38
CA GLY A 149 1.29 -17.50 8.66
C GLY A 149 0.40 -16.59 9.52
N GLU A 150 0.76 -16.37 10.78
CA GLU A 150 -0.01 -15.52 11.72
C GLU A 150 0.46 -14.08 11.70
N THR A 151 1.76 -13.88 11.86
CA THR A 151 2.38 -12.56 12.00
C THR A 151 2.76 -12.01 10.65
N LEU A 152 2.32 -10.81 10.34
CA LEU A 152 2.75 -10.07 9.17
C LEU A 152 4.12 -9.46 9.45
N HIS A 153 5.14 -9.90 8.74
CA HIS A 153 6.52 -9.48 8.95
C HIS A 153 6.91 -8.28 8.10
N MET A 154 6.62 -8.37 6.81
CA MET A 154 7.06 -7.38 5.84
C MET A 154 5.98 -7.07 4.82
N ALA A 155 6.11 -5.91 4.19
CA ALA A 155 5.39 -5.53 2.99
C ALA A 155 6.39 -5.26 1.88
N LEU A 156 6.18 -5.85 0.70
CA LEU A 156 6.95 -5.55 -0.50
C LEU A 156 6.07 -4.72 -1.44
N CYS A 157 6.51 -3.51 -1.75
CA CYS A 157 5.90 -2.62 -2.74
C CYS A 157 6.79 -2.53 -3.98
N LEU A 158 6.20 -2.68 -5.16
CA LEU A 158 6.87 -2.54 -6.45
C LEU A 158 6.19 -1.43 -7.25
N TYR A 159 6.98 -0.51 -7.80
CA TYR A 159 6.50 0.55 -8.69
C TYR A 159 7.15 0.35 -10.06
N SER A 160 6.33 0.08 -11.07
CA SER A 160 6.77 -0.28 -12.44
C SER A 160 6.06 0.58 -13.49
N PRO A 161 6.61 0.71 -14.72
CA PRO A 161 5.90 1.34 -15.83
C PRO A 161 4.56 0.65 -16.08
N MET A 162 3.50 1.43 -16.33
CA MET A 162 2.23 0.89 -16.77
C MET A 162 2.29 0.68 -18.29
N VAL A 163 2.52 -0.56 -18.72
CA VAL A 163 2.61 -0.95 -20.14
C VAL A 163 1.28 -1.49 -20.69
N ILE A 164 0.39 -1.94 -19.80
CA ILE A 164 -0.96 -2.41 -20.13
C ILE A 164 -1.92 -1.72 -19.16
N ASP A 165 -2.99 -1.14 -19.70
CA ASP A 165 -4.04 -0.54 -18.88
C ASP A 165 -5.10 -1.59 -18.51
N PHE A 166 -5.71 -1.43 -17.35
CA PHE A 166 -6.85 -2.22 -16.87
C PHE A 166 -7.94 -1.27 -16.35
N SER A 167 -9.21 -1.70 -16.37
CA SER A 167 -10.36 -0.83 -16.12
C SER A 167 -10.39 -0.27 -14.70
N GLU A 168 -10.09 -1.10 -13.73
CA GLU A 168 -10.18 -0.77 -12.31
C GLU A 168 -9.02 0.11 -11.87
N ARG A 169 -9.22 0.94 -10.83
CA ARG A 169 -8.13 1.69 -10.20
C ARG A 169 -7.26 0.82 -9.31
N CYS A 170 -7.88 -0.14 -8.64
CA CYS A 170 -7.22 -1.04 -7.72
C CYS A 170 -7.94 -2.40 -7.70
N VAL A 171 -7.17 -3.48 -7.65
CA VAL A 171 -7.67 -4.85 -7.51
C VAL A 171 -6.80 -5.68 -6.57
N ILE A 172 -7.41 -6.61 -5.85
CA ILE A 172 -6.69 -7.72 -5.21
C ILE A 172 -6.69 -8.87 -6.22
N ILE A 173 -5.54 -9.48 -6.42
CA ILE A 173 -5.35 -10.59 -7.36
C ILE A 173 -5.00 -11.84 -6.58
N ASP A 174 -5.72 -12.93 -6.85
CA ASP A 174 -5.30 -14.28 -6.49
C ASP A 174 -4.29 -14.75 -7.54
N SER A 175 -3.04 -14.92 -7.14
CA SER A 175 -1.94 -15.29 -8.05
C SER A 175 -2.01 -16.76 -8.49
N SER A 176 -2.85 -17.59 -7.85
CA SER A 176 -2.97 -18.99 -8.19
C SER A 176 -3.83 -19.22 -9.44
N ASP A 177 -4.78 -18.35 -9.73
CA ASP A 177 -5.72 -18.49 -10.86
C ASP A 177 -5.98 -17.18 -11.63
N GLY A 178 -5.45 -16.04 -11.15
CA GLY A 178 -5.63 -14.71 -11.76
C GLY A 178 -6.97 -14.07 -11.45
N HIS A 179 -7.78 -14.63 -10.53
CA HIS A 179 -9.05 -14.02 -10.14
C HIS A 179 -8.83 -12.65 -9.48
N THR A 180 -9.68 -11.68 -9.82
CA THR A 180 -9.62 -10.31 -9.32
C THR A 180 -10.78 -9.99 -8.38
N ILE A 181 -10.48 -9.28 -7.31
CA ILE A 181 -11.43 -8.90 -6.26
C ILE A 181 -11.31 -7.39 -6.03
N GLN A 182 -12.44 -6.71 -5.93
CA GLN A 182 -12.48 -5.28 -5.59
C GLN A 182 -12.22 -5.08 -4.09
N PRO A 183 -11.19 -4.31 -3.68
CA PRO A 183 -10.84 -4.12 -2.27
C PRO A 183 -11.98 -3.53 -1.45
N GLU A 184 -12.71 -2.55 -2.00
CA GLU A 184 -13.78 -1.84 -1.31
C GLU A 184 -15.00 -2.72 -1.07
N ALA A 185 -15.31 -3.65 -1.99
CA ALA A 185 -16.48 -4.53 -1.88
C ALA A 185 -16.42 -5.45 -0.66
N GLN A 186 -15.19 -5.79 -0.23
CA GLN A 186 -14.96 -6.71 0.90
C GLN A 186 -15.01 -6.01 2.26
N ASN A 187 -14.93 -4.67 2.31
CA ASN A 187 -14.65 -3.93 3.54
C ASN A 187 -15.66 -2.83 3.88
N LYS A 188 -16.72 -2.66 3.08
CA LYS A 188 -17.73 -1.59 3.26
C LYS A 188 -18.29 -1.50 4.69
N ASP A 189 -18.34 -2.61 5.41
CA ASP A 189 -18.95 -2.66 6.74
C ASP A 189 -17.98 -2.46 7.91
N ASN A 190 -16.67 -2.64 7.71
CA ASN A 190 -15.70 -2.71 8.80
C ASN A 190 -14.72 -1.53 8.88
N ILE A 191 -14.53 -0.75 7.81
CA ILE A 191 -13.52 0.31 7.74
C ILE A 191 -14.10 1.66 8.12
N LEU A 192 -15.34 1.91 7.70
CA LEU A 192 -16.02 3.17 7.96
C LEU A 192 -16.94 3.03 9.17
N SER A 193 -16.83 3.94 10.11
CA SER A 193 -17.82 4.11 11.17
C SER A 193 -19.18 4.46 10.56
N THR A 194 -20.26 4.20 11.29
CA THR A 194 -21.62 4.58 10.87
C THR A 194 -21.72 6.05 10.45
N ARG A 195 -20.96 6.93 11.12
CA ARG A 195 -20.91 8.36 10.82
C ARG A 195 -20.18 8.66 9.51
N GLU A 196 -19.07 7.99 9.23
CA GLU A 196 -18.32 8.13 7.97
C GLU A 196 -19.13 7.61 6.78
N LYS A 197 -19.83 6.48 6.94
CA LYS A 197 -20.79 5.97 5.94
C LYS A 197 -21.90 6.97 5.66
N HIS A 198 -22.43 7.64 6.68
CA HIS A 198 -23.46 8.65 6.52
C HIS A 198 -22.92 9.87 5.76
N ILE A 199 -21.71 10.35 6.09
CA ILE A 199 -21.06 11.45 5.37
C ILE A 199 -20.87 11.09 3.89
N LEU A 200 -20.34 9.91 3.57
CA LEU A 200 -20.17 9.45 2.20
C LEU A 200 -21.51 9.36 1.44
N SER A 201 -22.57 8.87 2.09
CA SER A 201 -23.91 8.84 1.50
C SER A 201 -24.44 10.24 1.18
N LEU A 202 -24.07 11.27 1.95
CA LEU A 202 -24.46 12.65 1.70
C LEU A 202 -23.65 13.26 0.55
N ILE A 203 -22.37 12.92 0.44
CA ILE A 203 -21.50 13.30 -0.69
C ILE A 203 -22.04 12.69 -1.99
N ASP A 204 -22.39 11.41 -1.97
CA ASP A 204 -22.95 10.69 -3.13
C ASP A 204 -24.28 11.30 -3.61
N LYS A 205 -25.04 11.92 -2.70
CA LYS A 205 -26.24 12.71 -3.00
C LYS A 205 -25.93 14.12 -3.51
N GLY A 206 -24.67 14.46 -3.69
CA GLY A 206 -24.24 15.75 -4.24
C GLY A 206 -24.19 16.92 -3.23
N LEU A 207 -24.27 16.63 -1.92
CA LEU A 207 -24.14 17.68 -0.91
C LEU A 207 -22.70 18.19 -0.82
N THR A 208 -22.52 19.48 -0.64
CA THR A 208 -21.20 20.09 -0.41
C THR A 208 -20.73 19.84 1.02
N SER A 209 -19.43 19.94 1.26
CA SER A 209 -18.86 19.83 2.62
C SER A 209 -19.50 20.80 3.61
N LYS A 210 -19.93 21.98 3.14
CA LYS A 210 -20.62 22.99 3.94
C LYS A 210 -22.02 22.51 4.36
N ASP A 211 -22.79 21.99 3.40
CA ASP A 211 -24.14 21.47 3.65
C ASP A 211 -24.10 20.27 4.62
N ILE A 212 -23.10 19.40 4.45
CA ILE A 212 -22.88 18.25 5.32
C ILE A 212 -22.50 18.69 6.74
N ALA A 213 -21.61 19.68 6.87
CA ALA A 213 -21.20 20.21 8.16
C ALA A 213 -22.39 20.83 8.92
N GLU A 214 -23.23 21.60 8.21
CA GLU A 214 -24.45 22.21 8.77
C GLU A 214 -25.47 21.15 9.16
N MET A 215 -25.74 20.16 8.31
CA MET A 215 -26.70 19.07 8.57
C MET A 215 -26.29 18.19 9.74
N LEU A 216 -24.99 17.94 9.91
CA LEU A 216 -24.45 17.07 10.97
C LEU A 216 -24.01 17.83 12.23
N HIS A 217 -24.19 19.15 12.26
CA HIS A 217 -23.76 20.05 13.35
C HIS A 217 -22.27 19.86 13.72
N ILE A 218 -21.39 19.82 12.71
CA ILE A 218 -19.94 19.66 12.87
C ILE A 218 -19.20 20.80 12.19
N SER A 219 -17.93 21.00 12.56
CA SER A 219 -17.05 21.94 11.84
C SER A 219 -16.71 21.43 10.43
N ILE A 220 -16.58 22.34 9.46
CA ILE A 220 -16.10 22.02 8.09
C ILE A 220 -14.69 21.42 8.13
N ASN A 221 -13.90 21.72 9.17
CA ASN A 221 -12.53 21.26 9.35
C ASN A 221 -12.42 19.98 10.22
N THR A 222 -13.53 19.35 10.50
CA THR A 222 -13.59 18.07 11.23
C THR A 222 -13.64 16.93 10.26
#